data_619c0f29f7efc9acd420ea75f4fe8d93
#
_entry.id   619c0f29f7efc9acd420ea75f4fe8d93
#
_cell.length_a   1.000
_cell.length_b   1.000
_cell.length_c   1.000
_cell.angle_alpha   90.00
_cell.angle_beta   90.00
_cell.angle_gamma   90.00
#
_symmetry.space_group_name_H-M   'P 1'
#
loop_
_entity.id
_entity.type
_entity.pdbx_description
1 polymer ?
#
loop_
_entity_poly.entity_id
_entity_poly.type
_entity_poly.pdbx_seq_one_letter_code
_entity_poly.pdbx_strand_id
1 'polypeptide(L)'
;MELRYDLVNNGIYNVYVISDDEYIGPTIAQGHEWDRFMRRDVRMLHKPGTDIIDIGANIGYNTLLFSDYGPVLSFEPLYHELVELNVKNNSLRYPVQVIPCALSDEKSFTKIYIPSHGNQSNVLINYGGTSFHHQDDWRGEGVNVNCERLDDIYTGVPSFIKIDVEGHELQVLKGASETIKKHKPSILIEIHNFSEDSEVHQYLKSLGYGDPEKRPEAIFVYKTFI
;
A
#
# COMPACT_ATOMS: atom_id res chain seq x y z
N MET A 1 4.21 8.44 -19.77
CA MET A 1 5.64 8.56 -19.35
C MET A 1 6.23 7.16 -19.37
N GLU A 2 7.34 6.95 -20.05
CA GLU A 2 8.00 5.64 -20.06
C GLU A 2 8.90 5.57 -18.81
N LEU A 3 8.50 4.76 -17.84
CA LEU A 3 9.28 4.54 -16.62
C LEU A 3 10.50 3.69 -16.95
N ARG A 4 11.65 4.02 -16.37
CA ARG A 4 12.87 3.21 -16.42
C ARG A 4 13.07 2.50 -15.10
N TYR A 5 13.53 1.28 -15.14
CA TYR A 5 13.71 0.43 -13.97
C TYR A 5 15.16 -0.03 -13.84
N ASP A 6 15.67 -0.01 -12.62
CA ASP A 6 16.94 -0.59 -12.24
C ASP A 6 16.71 -1.83 -11.37
N LEU A 7 17.45 -2.89 -11.62
CA LEU A 7 17.40 -4.08 -10.78
C LEU A 7 18.40 -3.94 -9.64
N VAL A 8 17.91 -3.97 -8.41
CA VAL A 8 18.72 -3.92 -7.19
C VAL A 8 18.49 -5.18 -6.34
N ASN A 9 19.51 -5.55 -5.56
CA ASN A 9 19.43 -6.65 -4.59
C ASN A 9 19.78 -6.10 -3.22
N ASN A 10 18.86 -6.22 -2.25
CA ASN A 10 19.10 -5.78 -0.89
C ASN A 10 19.55 -6.90 0.07
N GLY A 11 19.97 -8.05 -0.48
CA GLY A 11 20.36 -9.23 0.29
C GLY A 11 19.18 -10.14 0.68
N ILE A 12 17.93 -9.73 0.43
CA ILE A 12 16.71 -10.50 0.68
C ILE A 12 15.95 -10.73 -0.61
N TYR A 13 15.68 -9.66 -1.36
CA TYR A 13 14.93 -9.69 -2.62
C TYR A 13 15.72 -9.06 -3.76
N ASN A 14 15.43 -9.50 -4.98
CA ASN A 14 15.80 -8.83 -6.22
C ASN A 14 14.64 -7.93 -6.64
N VAL A 15 14.82 -6.62 -6.60
CA VAL A 15 13.72 -5.65 -6.78
C VAL A 15 14.04 -4.75 -7.97
N TYR A 16 13.11 -4.70 -8.92
CA TYR A 16 13.10 -3.63 -9.91
C TYR A 16 12.54 -2.37 -9.24
N VAL A 17 13.32 -1.31 -9.25
CA VAL A 17 12.98 0.00 -8.70
C VAL A 17 12.87 1.01 -9.83
N ILE A 18 12.14 2.10 -9.63
CA ILE A 18 12.07 3.19 -10.61
C ILE A 18 13.37 3.99 -10.54
N SER A 19 14.04 4.20 -11.70
CA SER A 19 15.43 4.71 -11.75
C SER A 19 15.60 6.13 -11.19
N ASP A 20 14.57 6.97 -11.25
CA ASP A 20 14.56 8.35 -10.77
C ASP A 20 13.70 8.52 -9.50
N ASP A 21 13.44 7.43 -8.77
CA ASP A 21 12.75 7.49 -7.49
C ASP A 21 13.61 8.14 -6.40
N GLU A 22 12.97 8.98 -5.58
CA GLU A 22 13.65 9.77 -4.56
C GLU A 22 13.95 8.98 -3.28
N TYR A 23 13.08 8.04 -2.87
CA TYR A 23 13.12 7.43 -1.54
C TYR A 23 13.23 5.90 -1.53
N ILE A 24 12.28 5.21 -2.16
CA ILE A 24 12.14 3.75 -2.06
C ILE A 24 13.32 3.05 -2.75
N GLY A 25 13.57 3.41 -4.01
CA GLY A 25 14.65 2.84 -4.81
C GLY A 25 16.02 2.98 -4.17
N PRO A 26 16.46 4.21 -3.79
CA PRO A 26 17.72 4.42 -3.11
C PRO A 26 17.86 3.67 -1.78
N THR A 27 16.79 3.58 -1.00
CA THR A 27 16.79 2.85 0.28
C THR A 27 17.06 1.36 0.08
N ILE A 28 16.36 0.75 -0.89
CA ILE A 28 16.54 -0.66 -1.22
C ILE A 28 17.92 -0.92 -1.82
N ALA A 29 18.41 -0.03 -2.70
CA ALA A 29 19.71 -0.15 -3.34
C ALA A 29 20.89 -0.09 -2.34
N GLN A 30 20.70 0.57 -1.20
CA GLN A 30 21.65 0.60 -0.09
C GLN A 30 21.63 -0.68 0.78
N GLY A 31 20.85 -1.68 0.42
CA GLY A 31 20.73 -2.93 1.16
C GLY A 31 19.77 -2.84 2.37
N HIS A 32 18.90 -1.84 2.39
CA HIS A 32 17.93 -1.69 3.47
C HIS A 32 16.56 -2.26 3.08
N GLU A 33 15.81 -2.70 4.08
CA GLU A 33 14.38 -2.97 3.91
C GLU A 33 13.63 -1.63 3.91
N TRP A 34 12.68 -1.49 3.00
CA TRP A 34 11.67 -0.44 3.10
C TRP A 34 10.73 -0.76 4.25
N ASP A 35 10.39 0.22 5.08
CA ASP A 35 9.52 0.02 6.26
C ASP A 35 10.00 -1.12 7.19
N ARG A 36 11.19 -1.00 7.77
CA ARG A 36 11.83 -2.05 8.60
C ARG A 36 10.95 -2.69 9.67
N PHE A 37 9.97 -1.93 10.19
CA PHE A 37 9.04 -2.44 11.22
C PHE A 37 7.99 -3.39 10.64
N MET A 38 7.72 -3.33 9.33
CA MET A 38 6.67 -4.08 8.63
C MET A 38 6.84 -5.59 8.82
N ARG A 39 8.07 -6.08 8.69
CA ARG A 39 8.40 -7.51 8.89
C ARG A 39 8.03 -8.01 10.30
N ARG A 40 8.32 -7.21 11.32
CA ARG A 40 7.93 -7.53 12.69
C ARG A 40 6.42 -7.54 12.84
N ASP A 41 5.76 -6.50 12.32
CA ASP A 41 4.34 -6.31 12.55
C ASP A 41 3.50 -7.37 11.80
N VAL A 42 3.81 -7.71 10.54
CA VAL A 42 3.11 -8.80 9.85
C VAL A 42 3.34 -10.14 10.54
N ARG A 43 4.59 -10.43 10.98
CA ARG A 43 4.90 -11.65 11.71
C ARG A 43 4.10 -11.80 13.01
N MET A 44 3.84 -10.71 13.70
CA MET A 44 3.13 -10.71 14.99
C MET A 44 1.61 -10.69 14.83
N LEU A 45 1.10 -10.12 13.77
CA LEU A 45 -0.32 -9.77 13.63
C LEU A 45 -1.07 -10.66 12.63
N HIS A 46 -0.36 -11.17 11.62
CA HIS A 46 -0.96 -12.09 10.66
C HIS A 46 -1.22 -13.47 11.29
N LYS A 47 -2.36 -14.05 10.96
CA LYS A 47 -2.76 -15.40 11.43
C LYS A 47 -2.54 -16.42 10.31
N PRO A 48 -1.77 -17.48 10.53
CA PRO A 48 -1.55 -18.51 9.50
C PRO A 48 -2.86 -19.09 8.94
N GLY A 49 -2.88 -19.33 7.63
CA GLY A 49 -4.06 -19.85 6.94
C GLY A 49 -5.10 -18.79 6.54
N THR A 50 -4.76 -17.51 6.69
CA THR A 50 -5.58 -16.38 6.25
C THR A 50 -4.82 -15.54 5.22
N ASP A 51 -5.49 -14.57 4.62
CA ASP A 51 -4.91 -13.68 3.62
C ASP A 51 -4.29 -12.42 4.24
N ILE A 52 -3.32 -11.88 3.53
CA ILE A 52 -2.77 -10.55 3.73
C ILE A 52 -3.24 -9.67 2.58
N ILE A 53 -3.71 -8.47 2.87
CA ILE A 53 -4.12 -7.49 1.85
C ILE A 53 -3.16 -6.31 1.90
N ASP A 54 -2.52 -6.03 0.77
CA ASP A 54 -1.61 -4.89 0.57
C ASP A 54 -2.27 -3.86 -0.36
N ILE A 55 -2.72 -2.75 0.20
CA ILE A 55 -3.44 -1.69 -0.53
C ILE A 55 -2.51 -0.50 -0.70
N GLY A 56 -2.26 -0.12 -1.96
CA GLY A 56 -1.23 0.84 -2.33
C GLY A 56 0.15 0.18 -2.30
N ALA A 57 0.32 -0.88 -3.11
CA ALA A 57 1.54 -1.68 -3.08
C ALA A 57 2.77 -0.98 -3.68
N ASN A 58 2.57 0.11 -4.43
CA ASN A 58 3.62 0.84 -5.13
C ASN A 58 4.46 -0.11 -6.00
N ILE A 59 5.79 -0.19 -5.81
CA ILE A 59 6.65 -1.13 -6.54
C ILE A 59 6.56 -2.59 -6.04
N GLY A 60 5.77 -2.86 -4.97
CA GLY A 60 5.55 -4.20 -4.45
C GLY A 60 6.58 -4.70 -3.44
N TYR A 61 7.41 -3.84 -2.85
CA TYR A 61 8.40 -4.29 -1.86
C TYR A 61 7.73 -4.94 -0.64
N ASN A 62 6.71 -4.29 -0.07
CA ASN A 62 5.95 -4.84 1.06
C ASN A 62 5.15 -6.08 0.65
N THR A 63 4.64 -6.14 -0.58
CA THR A 63 4.01 -7.34 -1.16
C THR A 63 4.94 -8.56 -1.12
N LEU A 64 6.22 -8.39 -1.55
CA LEU A 64 7.23 -9.45 -1.47
C LEU A 64 7.45 -9.88 -0.03
N LEU A 65 7.64 -8.94 0.87
CA LEU A 65 7.84 -9.19 2.30
C LEU A 65 6.66 -9.94 2.92
N PHE A 66 5.43 -9.56 2.59
CA PHE A 66 4.22 -10.22 3.11
C PHE A 66 4.09 -11.66 2.61
N SER A 67 4.57 -11.95 1.41
CA SER A 67 4.57 -13.31 0.86
C SER A 67 5.46 -14.30 1.63
N ASP A 68 6.30 -13.84 2.54
CA ASP A 68 7.03 -14.72 3.48
C ASP A 68 6.12 -15.30 4.58
N TYR A 69 4.93 -14.69 4.81
CA TYR A 69 4.07 -15.00 5.95
C TYR A 69 2.71 -15.59 5.56
N GLY A 70 2.13 -15.20 4.44
CA GLY A 70 0.83 -15.71 3.98
C GLY A 70 0.55 -15.37 2.51
N PRO A 71 -0.58 -15.89 1.95
CA PRO A 71 -1.07 -15.47 0.66
C PRO A 71 -1.35 -13.96 0.64
N VAL A 72 -0.99 -13.28 -0.45
CA VAL A 72 -1.12 -11.82 -0.56
C VAL A 72 -2.04 -11.45 -1.73
N LEU A 73 -2.99 -10.54 -1.45
CA LEU A 73 -3.69 -9.78 -2.47
C LEU A 73 -3.12 -8.36 -2.46
N SER A 74 -2.54 -7.96 -3.58
CA SER A 74 -1.84 -6.68 -3.74
C SER A 74 -2.63 -5.80 -4.71
N PHE A 75 -3.08 -4.62 -4.24
CA PHE A 75 -3.85 -3.65 -5.02
C PHE A 75 -2.96 -2.46 -5.35
N GLU A 76 -2.73 -2.26 -6.65
CA GLU A 76 -1.90 -1.17 -7.15
C GLU A 76 -2.39 -0.69 -8.52
N PRO A 77 -2.90 0.54 -8.63
CA PRO A 77 -3.51 1.00 -9.87
C PRO A 77 -2.52 1.41 -10.97
N LEU A 78 -1.34 1.94 -10.63
CA LEU A 78 -0.39 2.49 -11.60
C LEU A 78 0.81 1.60 -11.86
N TYR A 79 1.41 1.09 -10.79
CA TYR A 79 2.68 0.34 -10.86
C TYR A 79 2.47 -1.17 -10.79
N HIS A 80 1.25 -1.66 -11.00
CA HIS A 80 0.92 -3.09 -10.90
C HIS A 80 1.79 -3.98 -11.79
N GLU A 81 2.18 -3.53 -13.00
CA GLU A 81 3.09 -4.28 -13.86
C GLU A 81 4.48 -4.42 -13.22
N LEU A 82 4.93 -3.40 -12.48
CA LEU A 82 6.19 -3.45 -11.74
C LEU A 82 6.08 -4.36 -10.51
N VAL A 83 4.93 -4.36 -9.82
CA VAL A 83 4.65 -5.34 -8.75
C VAL A 83 4.71 -6.77 -9.31
N GLU A 84 4.03 -7.04 -10.44
CA GLU A 84 4.06 -8.35 -11.10
C GLU A 84 5.47 -8.76 -11.51
N LEU A 85 6.26 -7.83 -12.05
CA LEU A 85 7.66 -8.07 -12.41
C LEU A 85 8.48 -8.45 -11.18
N ASN A 86 8.32 -7.75 -10.06
CA ASN A 86 9.01 -8.02 -8.81
C ASN A 86 8.57 -9.36 -8.20
N VAL A 87 7.29 -9.67 -8.22
CA VAL A 87 6.75 -10.97 -7.83
C VAL A 87 7.38 -12.10 -8.66
N LYS A 88 7.41 -11.96 -9.97
CA LYS A 88 7.97 -12.96 -10.90
C LYS A 88 9.49 -13.15 -10.74
N ASN A 89 10.19 -12.11 -10.32
CA ASN A 89 11.66 -12.10 -10.21
C ASN A 89 12.17 -12.70 -8.89
N ASN A 90 11.27 -13.11 -7.99
CA ASN A 90 11.61 -13.66 -6.69
C ASN A 90 10.98 -15.05 -6.45
N SER A 91 11.63 -15.86 -5.63
CA SER A 91 11.08 -17.13 -5.16
C SER A 91 10.23 -16.90 -3.92
N LEU A 92 8.93 -16.82 -4.09
CA LEU A 92 8.00 -16.50 -3.01
C LEU A 92 7.59 -17.73 -2.22
N ARG A 93 7.40 -17.58 -0.92
CA ARG A 93 6.94 -18.65 -0.04
C ARG A 93 5.44 -18.89 -0.16
N TYR A 94 4.65 -17.84 -0.34
CA TYR A 94 3.21 -17.91 -0.53
C TYR A 94 2.80 -17.20 -1.82
N PRO A 95 1.67 -17.56 -2.42
CA PRO A 95 1.20 -16.95 -3.66
C PRO A 95 0.87 -15.48 -3.46
N VAL A 96 1.10 -14.70 -4.51
CA VAL A 96 0.70 -13.29 -4.62
C VAL A 96 -0.22 -13.15 -5.81
N GLN A 97 -1.35 -12.46 -5.61
CA GLN A 97 -2.23 -12.00 -6.67
C GLN A 97 -2.17 -10.48 -6.73
N VAL A 98 -1.77 -9.94 -7.88
CA VAL A 98 -1.75 -8.49 -8.14
C VAL A 98 -3.05 -8.11 -8.84
N ILE A 99 -3.69 -7.04 -8.35
CA ILE A 99 -4.97 -6.55 -8.86
C ILE A 99 -4.79 -5.10 -9.31
N PRO A 100 -4.91 -4.80 -10.61
CA PRO A 100 -4.60 -3.50 -11.19
C PRO A 100 -5.75 -2.48 -11.01
N CYS A 101 -6.09 -2.18 -9.76
CA CYS A 101 -7.08 -1.16 -9.44
C CYS A 101 -6.74 -0.47 -8.13
N ALA A 102 -7.27 0.72 -7.95
CA ALA A 102 -7.37 1.36 -6.65
C ALA A 102 -8.57 0.80 -5.88
N LEU A 103 -8.54 0.90 -4.55
CA LEU A 103 -9.71 0.62 -3.72
C LEU A 103 -10.33 1.94 -3.25
N SER A 104 -11.67 1.97 -3.20
CA SER A 104 -12.47 3.13 -2.80
C SER A 104 -13.80 2.68 -2.20
N ASP A 105 -14.66 3.64 -1.79
CA ASP A 105 -16.00 3.40 -1.27
C ASP A 105 -17.05 3.11 -2.36
N GLU A 106 -16.70 3.34 -3.63
CA GLU A 106 -17.57 3.04 -4.77
C GLU A 106 -16.75 2.57 -5.98
N LYS A 107 -17.42 1.80 -6.85
CA LYS A 107 -16.87 1.47 -8.16
C LYS A 107 -16.91 2.71 -9.04
N SER A 108 -15.74 3.16 -9.50
CA SER A 108 -15.62 4.39 -10.28
C SER A 108 -14.42 4.35 -11.22
N PHE A 109 -14.29 5.41 -12.02
CA PHE A 109 -13.13 5.67 -12.88
C PHE A 109 -12.68 7.09 -12.61
N THR A 110 -11.50 7.27 -12.06
CA THR A 110 -11.01 8.57 -11.58
C THR A 110 -9.54 8.77 -11.91
N LYS A 111 -9.01 9.92 -11.56
CA LYS A 111 -7.60 10.26 -11.77
C LYS A 111 -6.81 10.13 -10.48
N ILE A 112 -5.58 9.66 -10.61
CA ILE A 112 -4.54 9.80 -9.62
C ILE A 112 -3.35 10.57 -10.20
N TYR A 113 -2.60 11.24 -9.34
CA TYR A 113 -1.57 12.19 -9.72
C TYR A 113 -0.22 11.74 -9.17
N ILE A 114 0.79 11.75 -10.05
CA ILE A 114 2.18 11.47 -9.67
C ILE A 114 2.82 12.80 -9.32
N PRO A 115 3.53 12.93 -8.18
CA PRO A 115 4.31 14.12 -7.87
C PRO A 115 5.26 14.47 -9.02
N SER A 116 5.15 15.67 -9.57
CA SER A 116 6.03 16.11 -10.65
C SER A 116 6.39 17.59 -10.48
N HIS A 117 7.65 17.89 -10.29
CA HIS A 117 8.16 19.26 -10.11
C HIS A 117 8.55 19.98 -11.41
N GLY A 118 7.86 19.67 -12.52
CA GLY A 118 8.06 20.33 -13.81
C GLY A 118 9.21 19.76 -14.66
N ASN A 119 9.44 20.34 -15.84
CA ASN A 119 10.41 19.90 -16.86
C ASN A 119 11.89 20.14 -16.46
N GLN A 120 12.28 19.84 -15.24
CA GLN A 120 13.70 19.87 -14.85
C GLN A 120 14.28 18.46 -15.09
N SER A 121 15.18 18.34 -16.05
CA SER A 121 16.02 17.17 -16.22
C SER A 121 16.86 16.97 -14.96
N ASN A 122 16.84 15.76 -14.36
CA ASN A 122 17.54 15.33 -13.14
C ASN A 122 16.86 15.68 -11.80
N VAL A 123 15.56 15.89 -11.76
CA VAL A 123 14.81 15.92 -10.49
C VAL A 123 14.34 14.52 -10.15
N LEU A 124 14.63 14.06 -8.94
CA LEU A 124 14.09 12.83 -8.39
C LEU A 124 12.59 13.00 -8.09
N ILE A 125 11.82 11.95 -8.24
CA ILE A 125 10.36 11.96 -8.07
C ILE A 125 10.00 11.08 -6.89
N ASN A 126 9.18 11.60 -5.99
CA ASN A 126 8.58 10.80 -4.93
C ASN A 126 7.39 9.99 -5.49
N TYR A 127 7.67 8.85 -6.08
CA TYR A 127 6.61 7.95 -6.58
C TYR A 127 5.76 7.35 -5.45
N GLY A 128 6.28 7.34 -4.21
CA GLY A 128 5.52 6.97 -3.02
C GLY A 128 4.36 7.92 -2.75
N GLY A 129 4.53 9.21 -2.99
CA GLY A 129 3.50 10.24 -2.77
C GLY A 129 2.43 10.34 -3.86
N THR A 130 2.22 9.30 -4.68
CA THR A 130 1.17 9.27 -5.70
C THR A 130 -0.22 9.27 -5.06
N SER A 131 -1.07 10.26 -5.37
CA SER A 131 -2.30 10.54 -4.65
C SER A 131 -3.50 10.83 -5.56
N PHE A 132 -4.71 10.64 -5.02
CA PHE A 132 -5.96 11.11 -5.63
C PHE A 132 -6.10 12.64 -5.58
N HIS A 133 -5.33 13.29 -4.73
CA HIS A 133 -5.36 14.72 -4.55
C HIS A 133 -4.25 15.39 -5.36
N HIS A 134 -4.63 16.27 -6.30
CA HIS A 134 -3.69 17.11 -7.02
C HIS A 134 -3.14 18.20 -6.08
N GLN A 135 -1.82 18.37 -6.04
CA GLN A 135 -1.20 19.50 -5.34
C GLN A 135 -0.88 20.61 -6.36
N ASP A 136 -0.95 21.87 -5.92
CA ASP A 136 -0.84 23.04 -6.81
C ASP A 136 0.50 23.15 -7.54
N ASP A 137 1.56 22.55 -7.01
CA ASP A 137 2.91 22.52 -7.58
C ASP A 137 3.14 21.30 -8.51
N TRP A 138 2.19 20.35 -8.56
CA TRP A 138 2.28 19.20 -9.45
C TRP A 138 1.83 19.55 -10.86
N ARG A 139 2.66 19.23 -11.85
CA ARG A 139 2.41 19.52 -13.26
C ARG A 139 2.11 18.24 -14.04
N GLY A 140 1.01 17.62 -13.75
CA GLY A 140 0.58 16.42 -14.48
C GLY A 140 -0.92 16.41 -14.70
N GLU A 141 -1.38 15.85 -15.84
CA GLU A 141 -2.81 15.71 -16.12
C GLU A 141 -3.49 14.61 -15.27
N GLY A 142 -2.72 13.88 -14.49
CA GLY A 142 -3.16 12.70 -13.79
C GLY A 142 -3.38 11.50 -14.72
N VAL A 143 -3.36 10.30 -14.14
CA VAL A 143 -3.59 9.04 -14.84
C VAL A 143 -4.94 8.47 -14.43
N ASN A 144 -5.74 8.08 -15.41
CA ASN A 144 -7.03 7.46 -15.13
C ASN A 144 -6.86 6.04 -14.61
N VAL A 145 -7.55 5.72 -13.52
CA VAL A 145 -7.53 4.41 -12.89
C VAL A 145 -8.93 3.91 -12.56
N ASN A 146 -9.09 2.59 -12.56
CA ASN A 146 -10.29 1.96 -12.05
C ASN A 146 -10.24 1.92 -10.52
N CYS A 147 -11.39 2.23 -9.89
CA CYS A 147 -11.62 2.04 -8.47
C CYS A 147 -12.68 0.97 -8.25
N GLU A 148 -12.43 0.10 -7.28
CA GLU A 148 -13.36 -0.95 -6.87
C GLU A 148 -13.55 -0.90 -5.35
N ARG A 149 -14.65 -1.48 -4.85
CA ARG A 149 -14.82 -1.70 -3.42
C ARG A 149 -14.25 -3.08 -3.06
N LEU A 150 -13.48 -3.14 -1.97
CA LEU A 150 -12.95 -4.43 -1.50
C LEU A 150 -14.08 -5.42 -1.23
N ASP A 151 -15.17 -4.97 -0.62
CA ASP A 151 -16.34 -5.80 -0.26
C ASP A 151 -17.03 -6.44 -1.47
N ASP A 152 -16.88 -5.87 -2.68
CA ASP A 152 -17.50 -6.37 -3.91
C ASP A 152 -16.63 -7.40 -4.64
N ILE A 153 -15.31 -7.35 -4.45
CA ILE A 153 -14.34 -8.14 -5.24
C ILE A 153 -13.55 -9.16 -4.42
N TYR A 154 -13.67 -9.14 -3.10
CA TYR A 154 -12.95 -10.03 -2.20
C TYR A 154 -13.89 -10.84 -1.31
N THR A 155 -13.65 -12.14 -1.25
CA THR A 155 -14.48 -13.09 -0.47
C THR A 155 -13.69 -13.95 0.51
N GLY A 156 -12.38 -13.73 0.63
CA GLY A 156 -11.48 -14.49 1.51
C GLY A 156 -11.60 -14.11 2.99
N VAL A 157 -10.59 -14.47 3.76
CA VAL A 157 -10.50 -14.22 5.20
C VAL A 157 -9.20 -13.48 5.50
N PRO A 158 -9.17 -12.15 5.54
CA PRO A 158 -7.97 -11.41 5.84
C PRO A 158 -7.74 -11.35 7.34
N SER A 159 -6.50 -11.47 7.78
CA SER A 159 -6.10 -11.19 9.16
C SER A 159 -5.16 -10.00 9.30
N PHE A 160 -4.60 -9.55 8.19
CA PHE A 160 -3.72 -8.39 8.14
C PHE A 160 -4.02 -7.58 6.88
N ILE A 161 -4.22 -6.27 7.04
CA ILE A 161 -4.42 -5.32 5.94
C ILE A 161 -3.43 -4.16 6.12
N LYS A 162 -2.62 -3.87 5.08
CA LYS A 162 -1.85 -2.61 4.97
C LYS A 162 -2.65 -1.66 4.09
N ILE A 163 -2.77 -0.40 4.51
CA ILE A 163 -3.39 0.69 3.76
C ILE A 163 -2.44 1.89 3.74
N ASP A 164 -2.01 2.25 2.54
CA ASP A 164 -1.09 3.35 2.31
C ASP A 164 -1.40 3.89 0.90
N VAL A 165 -2.29 4.88 0.84
CA VAL A 165 -2.94 5.36 -0.38
C VAL A 165 -2.98 6.89 -0.46
N GLU A 166 -2.08 7.53 0.31
CA GLU A 166 -1.77 8.96 0.21
C GLU A 166 -3.01 9.88 0.24
N GLY A 167 -3.81 9.71 1.31
CA GLY A 167 -4.95 10.56 1.60
C GLY A 167 -6.32 10.00 1.17
N HIS A 168 -6.41 8.74 0.71
CA HIS A 168 -7.67 8.09 0.32
C HIS A 168 -8.11 6.97 1.29
N GLU A 169 -7.53 6.94 2.49
CA GLU A 169 -7.67 5.86 3.47
C GLU A 169 -9.12 5.68 3.94
N LEU A 170 -9.84 6.79 4.16
CA LEU A 170 -11.23 6.74 4.62
C LEU A 170 -12.15 6.07 3.60
N GLN A 171 -11.97 6.36 2.31
CA GLN A 171 -12.75 5.75 1.23
C GLN A 171 -12.44 4.26 1.11
N VAL A 172 -11.17 3.89 1.21
CA VAL A 172 -10.75 2.47 1.25
C VAL A 172 -11.43 1.74 2.41
N LEU A 173 -11.41 2.30 3.61
CA LEU A 173 -12.05 1.71 4.80
C LEU A 173 -13.56 1.57 4.64
N LYS A 174 -14.23 2.55 4.03
CA LYS A 174 -15.67 2.48 3.73
C LYS A 174 -15.98 1.36 2.73
N GLY A 175 -15.18 1.23 1.67
CA GLY A 175 -15.33 0.18 0.67
C GLY A 175 -14.95 -1.23 1.15
N ALA A 176 -14.28 -1.33 2.31
CA ALA A 176 -13.88 -2.58 2.96
C ALA A 176 -14.68 -2.86 4.25
N SER A 177 -15.72 -2.09 4.52
CA SER A 177 -16.39 -2.06 5.84
C SER A 177 -16.98 -3.40 6.27
N GLU A 178 -17.59 -4.14 5.36
CA GLU A 178 -18.19 -5.43 5.66
C GLU A 178 -17.12 -6.50 5.92
N THR A 179 -16.07 -6.51 5.10
CA THR A 179 -14.89 -7.38 5.29
C THR A 179 -14.24 -7.11 6.65
N ILE A 180 -14.03 -5.83 6.98
CA ILE A 180 -13.43 -5.42 8.26
C ILE A 180 -14.31 -5.78 9.45
N LYS A 181 -15.62 -5.51 9.38
CA LYS A 181 -16.57 -5.88 10.45
C LYS A 181 -16.60 -7.38 10.70
N LYS A 182 -16.63 -8.16 9.63
CA LYS A 182 -16.76 -9.62 9.69
C LYS A 182 -15.51 -10.30 10.22
N HIS A 183 -14.33 -9.91 9.72
CA HIS A 183 -13.09 -10.64 9.97
C HIS A 183 -12.19 -9.99 11.00
N LYS A 184 -12.37 -8.69 11.29
CA LYS A 184 -11.60 -7.95 12.29
C LYS A 184 -10.07 -8.13 12.10
N PRO A 185 -9.54 -7.89 10.89
CA PRO A 185 -8.10 -7.99 10.66
C PRO A 185 -7.34 -6.95 11.51
N SER A 186 -6.06 -7.19 11.75
CA SER A 186 -5.17 -6.11 12.16
C SER A 186 -4.96 -5.18 10.97
N ILE A 187 -5.09 -3.88 11.19
CA ILE A 187 -4.95 -2.86 10.13
C ILE A 187 -3.72 -2.02 10.43
N LEU A 188 -2.80 -1.98 9.48
CA LEU A 188 -1.67 -1.07 9.46
C LEU A 188 -1.99 -0.02 8.40
N ILE A 189 -2.05 1.25 8.82
CA ILE A 189 -2.54 2.33 7.98
C ILE A 189 -1.69 3.59 8.15
N GLU A 190 -1.38 4.25 7.04
CA GLU A 190 -0.76 5.57 7.05
C GLU A 190 -1.83 6.65 7.24
N ILE A 191 -1.57 7.60 8.16
CA ILE A 191 -2.47 8.73 8.42
C ILE A 191 -1.62 9.98 8.68
N HIS A 192 -1.38 10.80 7.66
CA HIS A 192 -0.50 11.97 7.75
C HIS A 192 -0.93 12.99 8.80
N ASN A 193 -2.22 13.25 8.93
CA ASN A 193 -2.79 14.24 9.86
C ASN A 193 -3.57 13.57 11.00
N PHE A 194 -2.93 12.59 11.65
CA PHE A 194 -3.59 11.88 12.75
C PHE A 194 -3.92 12.81 13.92
N SER A 195 -5.17 12.75 14.34
CA SER A 195 -5.68 13.26 15.61
C SER A 195 -6.77 12.32 16.12
N GLU A 196 -7.11 12.43 17.39
CA GLU A 196 -8.23 11.67 17.95
C GLU A 196 -9.56 11.98 17.25
N ASP A 197 -9.71 13.19 16.70
CA ASP A 197 -10.89 13.64 15.95
C ASP A 197 -10.80 13.37 14.44
N SER A 198 -9.70 12.79 13.92
CA SER A 198 -9.58 12.51 12.49
C SER A 198 -10.64 11.51 12.03
N GLU A 199 -11.22 11.75 10.85
CA GLU A 199 -12.31 10.92 10.31
C GLU A 199 -11.92 9.45 10.18
N VAL A 200 -10.67 9.17 9.78
CA VAL A 200 -10.13 7.81 9.68
C VAL A 200 -10.13 7.12 11.04
N HIS A 201 -9.65 7.81 12.09
CA HIS A 201 -9.62 7.24 13.44
C HIS A 201 -11.04 6.99 13.97
N GLN A 202 -11.91 7.97 13.86
CA GLN A 202 -13.30 7.85 14.31
C GLN A 202 -14.06 6.74 13.55
N TYR A 203 -13.78 6.59 12.26
CA TYR A 203 -14.37 5.51 11.48
C TYR A 203 -13.89 4.13 11.95
N LEU A 204 -12.60 3.94 12.18
CA LEU A 204 -12.05 2.69 12.75
C LEU A 204 -12.61 2.40 14.15
N LYS A 205 -12.79 3.42 15.00
CA LYS A 205 -13.48 3.25 16.30
C LYS A 205 -14.93 2.80 16.11
N SER A 206 -15.65 3.33 15.14
CA SER A 206 -17.02 2.89 14.83
C SER A 206 -17.09 1.44 14.34
N LEU A 207 -16.00 0.96 13.74
CA LEU A 207 -15.83 -0.45 13.35
C LEU A 207 -15.37 -1.34 14.53
N GLY A 208 -15.20 -0.80 15.74
CA GLY A 208 -14.88 -1.53 16.97
C GLY A 208 -13.39 -1.72 17.22
N TYR A 209 -12.53 -0.89 16.62
CA TYR A 209 -11.10 -0.83 16.97
C TYR A 209 -10.88 0.10 18.16
N GLY A 210 -9.86 -0.19 18.96
CA GLY A 210 -9.36 0.69 20.01
C GLY A 210 -8.41 1.76 19.48
N ASP A 211 -7.69 2.40 20.40
CA ASP A 211 -6.66 3.36 20.02
C ASP A 211 -5.47 2.64 19.36
N PRO A 212 -4.84 3.27 18.36
CA PRO A 212 -3.78 2.62 17.62
C PRO A 212 -2.42 2.66 18.32
N GLU A 213 -1.56 1.73 17.95
CA GLU A 213 -0.13 1.83 18.24
C GLU A 213 0.58 2.58 17.12
N LYS A 214 1.27 3.67 17.43
CA LYS A 214 2.04 4.45 16.47
C LYS A 214 3.32 3.71 16.04
N ARG A 215 3.65 3.80 14.76
CA ARG A 215 4.91 3.41 14.12
C ARG A 215 5.64 4.65 13.60
N PRO A 216 6.87 4.55 13.08
CA PRO A 216 7.49 5.64 12.35
C PRO A 216 6.62 6.13 11.18
N GLU A 217 6.88 7.34 10.68
CA GLU A 217 6.34 7.88 9.42
C GLU A 217 4.81 7.93 9.34
N ALA A 218 4.12 8.47 10.34
CA ALA A 218 2.66 8.59 10.35
C ALA A 218 1.88 7.28 10.19
N ILE A 219 2.50 6.12 10.44
CA ILE A 219 1.87 4.81 10.36
C ILE A 219 1.30 4.40 11.72
N PHE A 220 0.10 3.83 11.69
CA PHE A 220 -0.67 3.42 12.86
C PHE A 220 -1.16 1.98 12.73
N VAL A 221 -1.09 1.23 13.82
CA VAL A 221 -1.53 -0.17 13.87
C VAL A 221 -2.76 -0.27 14.76
N TYR A 222 -3.87 -0.64 14.15
CA TYR A 222 -5.12 -0.94 14.83
C TYR A 222 -5.25 -2.46 15.01
N LYS A 223 -5.51 -2.87 16.24
CA LYS A 223 -5.69 -4.29 16.62
C LYS A 223 -7.08 -4.49 17.19
N THR A 224 -7.63 -5.67 16.97
CA THR A 224 -8.80 -6.10 17.74
C THR A 224 -8.32 -6.92 18.92
N PHE A 225 -8.77 -6.55 20.10
CA PHE A 225 -8.65 -7.39 21.28
C PHE A 225 -9.70 -8.50 21.15
N ILE A 226 -9.25 -9.71 20.87
CA ILE A 226 -10.08 -10.91 20.97
C ILE A 226 -9.95 -11.45 22.39
#